data_ae33d70780dbce484f9a37a0045505a6
#
_entry.id   ae33d70780dbce484f9a37a0045505a6
#
_cell.length_a   1.000
_cell.length_b   1.000
_cell.length_c   1.000
_cell.angle_alpha   90.00
_cell.angle_beta   90.00
_cell.angle_gamma   90.00
#
_symmetry.space_group_name_H-M   'P 1'
#
loop_
_entity.id
_entity.type
_entity.pdbx_description
1 polymer ?
#
loop_
_entity_poly.entity_id
_entity_poly.type
_entity_poly.pdbx_seq_one_letter_code
_entity_poly.pdbx_strand_id
1 'polypeptide(L)'
;MPADLRSRLGQLELPNPVLAAAGCAGAGRELAHFMDVARVGAIISKSIMTEPRTGNPAPRLAETPSGLLNSVGLQGPGIDAFLQRDLPWLLSHGARVIVSVAGQTIREYGALAARLSDAAGVSAVEVNLSCPNAEETGRPFCLDPGTAGQVVAAVRGGLKPDIPVFAKLSADVTDIVAVARACVTAGADGLSLINVLLGMAIDPGTALPALAGTYGGLSGPAIRPVAVRCIWQVREAFPDVPIIGTGGVRSGRDALELMLAGASVIGVGTELVHDPSACSRVLRELEEELAVIGADRAADVIGQAHAAHQAHGAYGAHGAYGAHGAYGAHGAYGRLTRGATRWG
;
A
#
# COMPACT_ATOMS: atom_id res chain seq x y z
N MET A 1 -19.60 23.93 0.95
CA MET A 1 -20.24 22.66 0.54
C MET A 1 -19.28 21.54 0.90
N PRO A 2 -19.70 20.30 1.19
CA PRO A 2 -18.77 19.22 1.39
C PRO A 2 -17.93 19.00 0.11
N ALA A 3 -16.68 18.57 0.27
CA ALA A 3 -15.80 18.31 -0.85
C ALA A 3 -16.30 17.12 -1.68
N ASP A 4 -16.07 17.15 -2.99
CA ASP A 4 -16.32 15.98 -3.85
C ASP A 4 -15.24 14.93 -3.62
N LEU A 5 -15.63 13.82 -3.01
CA LEU A 5 -14.72 12.73 -2.67
C LEU A 5 -14.52 11.70 -3.80
N ARG A 6 -15.28 11.82 -4.92
CA ARG A 6 -15.10 10.90 -6.06
C ARG A 6 -13.64 10.91 -6.52
N SER A 7 -13.12 9.72 -6.72
CA SER A 7 -11.70 9.52 -7.01
C SER A 7 -11.53 8.57 -8.19
N ARG A 8 -10.37 8.64 -8.82
CA ARG A 8 -9.99 7.76 -9.94
C ARG A 8 -8.67 7.06 -9.64
N LEU A 9 -8.64 5.79 -9.98
CA LEU A 9 -7.45 4.98 -9.95
C LEU A 9 -7.21 4.44 -11.37
N GLY A 10 -6.58 5.25 -12.22
CA GLY A 10 -6.55 5.04 -13.66
C GLY A 10 -7.95 5.15 -14.25
N GLN A 11 -8.42 4.06 -14.88
CA GLN A 11 -9.78 3.99 -15.43
C GLN A 11 -10.84 3.58 -14.41
N LEU A 12 -10.42 3.09 -13.23
CA LEU A 12 -11.34 2.68 -12.18
C LEU A 12 -11.91 3.90 -11.44
N GLU A 13 -13.23 4.10 -11.53
CA GLU A 13 -13.94 5.14 -10.78
C GLU A 13 -14.33 4.62 -9.40
N LEU A 14 -14.06 5.43 -8.38
CA LEU A 14 -14.30 5.13 -6.98
C LEU A 14 -15.16 6.21 -6.33
N PRO A 15 -16.09 5.86 -5.42
CA PRO A 15 -16.94 6.85 -4.75
C PRO A 15 -16.15 7.77 -3.82
N ASN A 16 -15.00 7.33 -3.35
CA ASN A 16 -14.09 8.08 -2.48
C ASN A 16 -12.67 7.47 -2.51
N PRO A 17 -11.65 8.19 -2.00
CA PRO A 17 -10.26 7.75 -2.09
C PRO A 17 -9.82 6.74 -1.03
N VAL A 18 -10.68 6.33 -0.08
CA VAL A 18 -10.27 5.46 1.04
C VAL A 18 -10.56 3.99 0.73
N LEU A 19 -9.52 3.17 0.75
CA LEU A 19 -9.56 1.73 0.51
C LEU A 19 -9.22 0.96 1.79
N ALA A 20 -9.78 -0.24 1.96
CA ALA A 20 -9.25 -1.19 2.93
C ALA A 20 -8.05 -1.93 2.30
N ALA A 21 -6.86 -1.80 2.90
CA ALA A 21 -5.62 -2.35 2.34
C ALA A 21 -5.53 -3.87 2.46
N ALA A 22 -4.79 -4.48 1.54
CA ALA A 22 -4.54 -5.91 1.52
C ALA A 22 -3.95 -6.42 2.85
N GLY A 23 -4.42 -7.57 3.29
CA GLY A 23 -3.90 -8.25 4.48
C GLY A 23 -4.63 -7.92 5.79
N CYS A 24 -5.31 -6.79 5.87
CA CYS A 24 -6.02 -6.35 7.09
C CYS A 24 -7.55 -6.47 6.98
N ALA A 25 -8.09 -6.50 5.77
CA ALA A 25 -9.53 -6.60 5.52
C ALA A 25 -10.05 -8.04 5.44
N GLY A 26 -9.18 -9.06 5.50
CA GLY A 26 -9.59 -10.44 5.29
C GLY A 26 -10.32 -10.61 3.96
N ALA A 27 -11.53 -11.17 4.03
CA ALA A 27 -12.50 -11.22 2.95
C ALA A 27 -13.63 -10.19 3.10
N GLY A 28 -13.44 -9.18 3.95
CA GLY A 28 -14.42 -8.11 4.21
C GLY A 28 -15.56 -8.49 5.16
N ARG A 29 -15.77 -9.78 5.44
CA ARG A 29 -16.89 -10.26 6.27
C ARG A 29 -16.85 -9.72 7.69
N GLU A 30 -15.68 -9.76 8.29
CA GLU A 30 -15.43 -9.27 9.64
C GLU A 30 -15.67 -7.76 9.71
N LEU A 31 -15.20 -7.01 8.72
CA LEU A 31 -15.37 -5.56 8.66
C LEU A 31 -16.83 -5.14 8.48
N ALA A 32 -17.65 -5.95 7.79
CA ALA A 32 -19.05 -5.65 7.57
C ALA A 32 -19.90 -5.59 8.85
N HIS A 33 -19.40 -6.13 9.96
CA HIS A 33 -20.03 -5.97 11.28
C HIS A 33 -19.80 -4.57 11.88
N PHE A 34 -18.83 -3.81 11.40
CA PHE A 34 -18.41 -2.53 11.96
C PHE A 34 -18.60 -1.36 11.00
N MET A 35 -18.64 -1.62 9.70
CA MET A 35 -18.84 -0.59 8.68
C MET A 35 -19.55 -1.15 7.44
N ASP A 36 -20.18 -0.26 6.68
CA ASP A 36 -20.75 -0.60 5.38
C ASP A 36 -19.62 -0.69 4.33
N VAL A 37 -19.31 -1.92 3.88
CA VAL A 37 -18.26 -2.19 2.91
C VAL A 37 -18.53 -1.59 1.52
N ALA A 38 -19.79 -1.31 1.19
CA ALA A 38 -20.16 -0.65 -0.07
C ALA A 38 -19.75 0.84 -0.10
N ARG A 39 -19.61 1.45 1.09
CA ARG A 39 -19.23 2.87 1.24
C ARG A 39 -17.73 3.11 1.23
N VAL A 40 -16.91 2.06 1.35
CA VAL A 40 -15.46 2.13 1.17
C VAL A 40 -15.14 2.25 -0.33
N GLY A 41 -14.12 3.01 -0.70
CA GLY A 41 -13.73 3.17 -2.11
C GLY A 41 -13.55 1.82 -2.81
N ALA A 42 -12.76 0.93 -2.20
CA ALA A 42 -12.68 -0.49 -2.56
C ALA A 42 -12.14 -1.33 -1.39
N ILE A 43 -12.38 -2.63 -1.41
CA ILE A 43 -11.73 -3.62 -0.56
C ILE A 43 -10.61 -4.28 -1.37
N ILE A 44 -9.36 -4.18 -0.88
CA ILE A 44 -8.26 -4.97 -1.42
C ILE A 44 -8.21 -6.26 -0.61
N SER A 45 -8.45 -7.40 -1.26
CA SER A 45 -8.50 -8.71 -0.59
C SER A 45 -7.17 -9.07 0.08
N LYS A 46 -7.21 -9.98 1.03
CA LYS A 46 -6.00 -10.70 1.44
C LYS A 46 -5.36 -11.31 0.20
N SER A 47 -4.01 -11.26 0.08
CA SER A 47 -3.33 -11.84 -1.08
C SER A 47 -3.73 -13.32 -1.27
N ILE A 48 -4.27 -13.63 -2.42
CA ILE A 48 -4.76 -14.95 -2.79
C ILE A 48 -3.62 -15.70 -3.50
N MET A 49 -3.44 -16.95 -3.13
CA MET A 49 -2.53 -17.89 -3.79
C MET A 49 -3.34 -18.98 -4.51
N THR A 50 -2.66 -19.76 -5.35
CA THR A 50 -3.29 -20.89 -6.07
C THR A 50 -3.90 -21.88 -5.09
N GLU A 51 -3.12 -22.29 -4.10
CA GLU A 51 -3.53 -23.31 -3.12
C GLU A 51 -3.82 -22.67 -1.74
N PRO A 52 -4.66 -23.35 -0.91
CA PRO A 52 -4.87 -22.96 0.48
C PRO A 52 -3.55 -22.99 1.27
N ARG A 53 -3.38 -22.06 2.21
CA ARG A 53 -2.21 -22.00 3.12
C ARG A 53 -2.66 -21.80 4.55
N THR A 54 -2.06 -22.56 5.47
CA THR A 54 -2.28 -22.42 6.92
C THR A 54 -1.55 -21.21 7.52
N GLY A 55 -0.54 -20.68 6.81
CA GLY A 55 0.34 -19.62 7.30
C GLY A 55 1.43 -20.14 8.24
N ASN A 56 2.15 -19.20 8.86
CA ASN A 56 3.24 -19.50 9.78
C ASN A 56 2.72 -19.90 11.17
N PRO A 57 3.51 -20.57 12.02
CA PRO A 57 3.17 -20.85 13.41
C PRO A 57 3.08 -19.54 14.23
N ALA A 58 2.34 -19.59 15.34
CA ALA A 58 2.27 -18.49 16.31
C ALA A 58 3.49 -18.50 17.27
N PRO A 59 3.87 -17.35 17.85
CA PRO A 59 3.31 -16.01 17.65
C PRO A 59 3.70 -15.42 16.29
N ARG A 60 2.73 -14.85 15.58
CA ARG A 60 2.91 -14.25 14.24
C ARG A 60 2.48 -12.79 14.13
N LEU A 61 2.11 -12.20 15.26
CA LEU A 61 1.86 -10.77 15.45
C LEU A 61 2.55 -10.34 16.73
N ALA A 62 3.18 -9.18 16.72
CA ALA A 62 3.78 -8.55 17.88
C ALA A 62 3.63 -7.03 17.78
N GLU A 63 3.11 -6.41 18.85
CA GLU A 63 3.02 -4.96 18.93
C GLU A 63 4.40 -4.32 19.08
N THR A 64 4.55 -3.12 18.54
CA THR A 64 5.70 -2.25 18.74
C THR A 64 5.22 -0.88 19.20
N PRO A 65 6.08 -0.01 19.76
CA PRO A 65 5.65 1.30 20.27
C PRO A 65 4.86 2.17 19.29
N SER A 66 5.06 2.00 17.99
CA SER A 66 4.38 2.80 16.96
C SER A 66 3.95 1.96 15.75
N GLY A 67 3.64 0.69 15.96
CA GLY A 67 3.23 -0.17 14.85
C GLY A 67 3.04 -1.62 15.25
N LEU A 68 3.03 -2.47 14.23
CA LEU A 68 2.80 -3.90 14.37
C LEU A 68 3.81 -4.67 13.53
N LEU A 69 4.47 -5.65 14.13
CA LEU A 69 5.23 -6.68 13.41
C LEU A 69 4.31 -7.85 13.08
N ASN A 70 4.37 -8.34 11.84
CA ASN A 70 3.60 -9.50 11.43
C ASN A 70 4.44 -10.48 10.59
N SER A 71 4.18 -11.77 10.77
CA SER A 71 4.72 -12.87 9.99
C SER A 71 3.63 -13.91 9.77
N VAL A 72 2.55 -13.51 9.07
CA VAL A 72 1.34 -14.34 8.89
C VAL A 72 1.57 -15.52 7.95
N GLY A 73 2.48 -15.40 6.98
CA GLY A 73 2.84 -16.48 6.04
C GLY A 73 1.78 -16.72 4.96
N LEU A 74 1.13 -15.67 4.48
CA LEU A 74 0.14 -15.72 3.39
C LEU A 74 -1.00 -16.73 3.65
N GLN A 75 -1.44 -16.85 4.91
CA GLN A 75 -2.61 -17.67 5.25
C GLN A 75 -3.80 -17.26 4.38
N GLY A 76 -4.46 -18.22 3.76
CA GLY A 76 -5.60 -17.95 2.90
C GLY A 76 -6.25 -19.23 2.36
N PRO A 77 -7.45 -19.09 1.79
CA PRO A 77 -8.29 -20.22 1.37
C PRO A 77 -7.93 -20.79 -0.01
N GLY A 78 -7.01 -20.15 -0.75
CA GLY A 78 -6.74 -20.43 -2.16
C GLY A 78 -7.75 -19.79 -3.10
N ILE A 79 -7.42 -19.77 -4.41
CA ILE A 79 -8.22 -19.09 -5.44
C ILE A 79 -9.62 -19.68 -5.59
N ASP A 80 -9.76 -21.01 -5.51
CA ASP A 80 -11.07 -21.67 -5.72
C ASP A 80 -12.08 -21.25 -4.66
N ALA A 81 -11.72 -21.34 -3.39
CA ALA A 81 -12.60 -20.92 -2.30
C ALA A 81 -12.88 -19.41 -2.32
N PHE A 82 -11.91 -18.60 -2.71
CA PHE A 82 -12.12 -17.16 -2.89
C PHE A 82 -13.16 -16.86 -3.96
N LEU A 83 -13.05 -17.48 -5.15
CA LEU A 83 -13.98 -17.27 -6.26
C LEU A 83 -15.38 -17.83 -5.97
N GLN A 84 -15.48 -18.94 -5.23
CA GLN A 84 -16.77 -19.59 -4.94
C GLN A 84 -17.50 -18.96 -3.75
N ARG A 85 -16.79 -18.40 -2.77
CA ARG A 85 -17.36 -17.95 -1.50
C ARG A 85 -17.15 -16.47 -1.22
N ASP A 86 -15.90 -16.00 -1.30
CA ASP A 86 -15.53 -14.69 -0.77
C ASP A 86 -15.83 -13.57 -1.76
N LEU A 87 -15.48 -13.73 -3.02
CA LEU A 87 -15.81 -12.75 -4.07
C LEU A 87 -17.32 -12.56 -4.24
N PRO A 88 -18.15 -13.61 -4.39
CA PRO A 88 -19.61 -13.45 -4.48
C PRO A 88 -20.21 -12.76 -3.27
N TRP A 89 -19.70 -13.05 -2.06
CA TRP A 89 -20.16 -12.39 -0.85
C TRP A 89 -19.88 -10.90 -0.87
N LEU A 90 -18.64 -10.49 -1.20
CA LEU A 90 -18.25 -9.07 -1.32
C LEU A 90 -19.14 -8.34 -2.33
N LEU A 91 -19.35 -8.93 -3.50
CA LEU A 91 -20.18 -8.35 -4.56
C LEU A 91 -21.64 -8.22 -4.14
N SER A 92 -22.20 -9.22 -3.44
CA SER A 92 -23.58 -9.16 -2.94
C SER A 92 -23.79 -8.07 -1.87
N HIS A 93 -22.72 -7.61 -1.23
CA HIS A 93 -22.70 -6.49 -0.29
C HIS A 93 -22.31 -5.16 -0.93
N GLY A 94 -22.26 -5.10 -2.27
CA GLY A 94 -21.97 -3.87 -3.01
C GLY A 94 -20.51 -3.40 -2.96
N ALA A 95 -19.58 -4.22 -2.43
CA ALA A 95 -18.18 -3.86 -2.36
C ALA A 95 -17.52 -3.84 -3.76
N ARG A 96 -16.64 -2.87 -3.99
CA ARG A 96 -15.70 -2.89 -5.13
C ARG A 96 -14.49 -3.69 -4.71
N VAL A 97 -14.07 -4.65 -5.53
CA VAL A 97 -13.06 -5.63 -5.13
C VAL A 97 -11.81 -5.50 -6.00
N ILE A 98 -10.71 -5.12 -5.37
CA ILE A 98 -9.36 -5.25 -5.93
C ILE A 98 -8.79 -6.56 -5.38
N VAL A 99 -8.48 -7.51 -6.25
CA VAL A 99 -7.97 -8.82 -5.80
C VAL A 99 -6.46 -8.77 -5.70
N SER A 100 -5.92 -8.88 -4.48
CA SER A 100 -4.49 -9.02 -4.29
C SER A 100 -4.07 -10.47 -4.54
N VAL A 101 -3.04 -10.68 -5.36
CA VAL A 101 -2.50 -11.98 -5.72
C VAL A 101 -1.05 -12.12 -5.30
N ALA A 102 -0.68 -13.35 -4.93
CA ALA A 102 0.67 -13.70 -4.55
C ALA A 102 1.03 -15.11 -5.06
N GLY A 103 2.23 -15.30 -5.54
CA GLY A 103 2.75 -16.59 -6.02
C GLY A 103 4.19 -16.80 -5.57
N GLN A 104 4.65 -18.05 -5.63
CA GLN A 104 6.03 -18.42 -5.35
C GLN A 104 6.87 -18.51 -6.64
N THR A 105 6.19 -18.54 -7.80
CA THR A 105 6.80 -18.60 -9.13
C THR A 105 6.10 -17.63 -10.07
N ILE A 106 6.79 -17.15 -11.11
CA ILE A 106 6.20 -16.29 -12.15
C ILE A 106 5.01 -16.98 -12.80
N ARG A 107 5.09 -18.30 -13.01
CA ARG A 107 4.02 -19.11 -13.59
C ARG A 107 2.74 -19.11 -12.74
N GLU A 108 2.88 -19.19 -11.39
CA GLU A 108 1.73 -19.11 -10.48
C GLU A 108 1.00 -17.77 -10.59
N TYR A 109 1.73 -16.65 -10.70
CA TYR A 109 1.11 -15.33 -10.90
C TYR A 109 0.30 -15.27 -12.21
N GLY A 110 0.85 -15.79 -13.32
CA GLY A 110 0.14 -15.87 -14.59
C GLY A 110 -1.10 -16.76 -14.53
N ALA A 111 -1.02 -17.90 -13.83
CA ALA A 111 -2.15 -18.82 -13.63
C ALA A 111 -3.26 -18.18 -12.79
N LEU A 112 -2.91 -17.46 -11.71
CA LEU A 112 -3.87 -16.70 -10.90
C LEU A 112 -4.57 -15.62 -11.72
N ALA A 113 -3.81 -14.89 -12.53
CA ALA A 113 -4.34 -13.85 -13.41
C ALA A 113 -5.37 -14.42 -14.40
N ALA A 114 -5.05 -15.54 -15.05
CA ALA A 114 -5.97 -16.21 -15.98
C ALA A 114 -7.28 -16.63 -15.28
N ARG A 115 -7.21 -17.15 -14.05
CA ARG A 115 -8.40 -17.50 -13.25
C ARG A 115 -9.26 -16.28 -12.91
N LEU A 116 -8.63 -15.14 -12.59
CA LEU A 116 -9.32 -13.89 -12.28
C LEU A 116 -9.88 -13.20 -13.52
N SER A 117 -9.28 -13.41 -14.67
CA SER A 117 -9.71 -12.83 -15.95
C SER A 117 -11.15 -13.21 -16.32
N ASP A 118 -11.59 -14.41 -15.95
CA ASP A 118 -12.93 -14.89 -16.20
C ASP A 118 -13.91 -14.67 -15.04
N ALA A 119 -13.42 -14.16 -13.90
CA ALA A 119 -14.23 -13.92 -12.73
C ALA A 119 -14.97 -12.58 -12.84
N ALA A 120 -16.32 -12.65 -12.82
CA ALA A 120 -17.14 -11.44 -12.85
C ALA A 120 -16.96 -10.62 -11.56
N GLY A 121 -16.92 -9.28 -11.69
CA GLY A 121 -16.91 -8.36 -10.56
C GLY A 121 -15.53 -8.05 -9.96
N VAL A 122 -14.45 -8.58 -10.54
CA VAL A 122 -13.07 -8.13 -10.21
C VAL A 122 -12.87 -6.74 -10.79
N SER A 123 -12.70 -5.73 -9.92
CA SER A 123 -12.50 -4.34 -10.35
C SER A 123 -11.07 -4.05 -10.79
N ALA A 124 -10.09 -4.73 -10.20
CA ALA A 124 -8.67 -4.65 -10.53
C ALA A 124 -7.90 -5.79 -9.84
N VAL A 125 -6.62 -5.97 -10.21
CA VAL A 125 -5.70 -6.91 -9.56
C VAL A 125 -4.52 -6.16 -8.96
N GLU A 126 -4.24 -6.39 -7.66
CA GLU A 126 -3.01 -5.94 -6.99
C GLU A 126 -2.00 -7.09 -6.98
N VAL A 127 -0.82 -6.89 -7.55
CA VAL A 127 0.26 -7.88 -7.60
C VAL A 127 1.19 -7.70 -6.41
N ASN A 128 1.10 -8.58 -5.42
CA ASN A 128 1.98 -8.56 -4.25
C ASN A 128 3.34 -9.16 -4.61
N LEU A 129 4.33 -8.31 -4.84
CA LEU A 129 5.70 -8.70 -5.22
C LEU A 129 6.59 -9.09 -4.03
N SER A 130 6.10 -9.01 -2.80
CA SER A 130 6.89 -9.32 -1.59
C SER A 130 6.94 -10.82 -1.23
N CYS A 131 6.49 -11.69 -2.14
CA CYS A 131 6.64 -13.14 -2.00
C CYS A 131 8.06 -13.58 -2.40
N PRO A 132 8.63 -14.61 -1.70
CA PRO A 132 9.88 -15.22 -2.13
C PRO A 132 9.72 -15.94 -3.47
N ASN A 133 10.71 -15.75 -4.37
CA ASN A 133 10.84 -16.53 -5.60
C ASN A 133 11.43 -17.90 -5.26
N ALA A 134 10.58 -18.92 -5.17
CA ALA A 134 10.96 -20.25 -4.71
C ALA A 134 11.79 -21.03 -5.72
N GLU A 135 11.66 -20.72 -7.03
CA GLU A 135 12.36 -21.46 -8.10
C GLU A 135 13.80 -21.00 -8.31
N GLU A 136 14.09 -19.71 -8.08
CA GLU A 136 15.39 -19.15 -8.45
C GLU A 136 16.23 -18.73 -7.25
N THR A 137 15.75 -17.76 -6.46
CA THR A 137 16.61 -17.07 -5.48
C THR A 137 16.20 -17.25 -4.03
N GLY A 138 14.97 -17.67 -3.75
CA GLY A 138 14.37 -17.65 -2.42
C GLY A 138 14.13 -16.23 -1.87
N ARG A 139 14.48 -15.19 -2.64
CA ARG A 139 14.32 -13.77 -2.26
C ARG A 139 13.01 -13.22 -2.79
N PRO A 140 12.42 -12.20 -2.13
CA PRO A 140 11.22 -11.53 -2.65
C PRO A 140 11.42 -10.94 -4.05
N PHE A 141 10.42 -11.09 -4.93
CA PHE A 141 10.43 -10.56 -6.30
C PHE A 141 10.61 -9.05 -6.35
N CYS A 142 10.11 -8.32 -5.34
CA CYS A 142 10.20 -6.86 -5.27
C CYS A 142 11.64 -6.32 -5.11
N LEU A 143 12.62 -7.16 -4.77
CA LEU A 143 14.00 -6.73 -4.52
C LEU A 143 14.82 -6.56 -5.81
N ASP A 144 14.34 -7.08 -6.92
CA ASP A 144 15.01 -6.96 -8.22
C ASP A 144 14.03 -6.42 -9.29
N PRO A 145 14.36 -5.31 -9.97
CA PRO A 145 13.50 -4.71 -10.98
C PRO A 145 13.15 -5.67 -12.14
N GLY A 146 14.09 -6.51 -12.56
CA GLY A 146 13.90 -7.45 -13.66
C GLY A 146 12.86 -8.51 -13.32
N THR A 147 13.00 -9.17 -12.18
CA THR A 147 12.04 -10.19 -11.72
C THR A 147 10.69 -9.59 -11.38
N ALA A 148 10.64 -8.38 -10.79
CA ALA A 148 9.39 -7.66 -10.55
C ALA A 148 8.64 -7.38 -11.87
N GLY A 149 9.34 -6.92 -12.90
CA GLY A 149 8.77 -6.71 -14.23
C GLY A 149 8.24 -8.00 -14.86
N GLN A 150 8.98 -9.11 -14.75
CA GLN A 150 8.54 -10.41 -15.28
C GLN A 150 7.25 -10.91 -14.63
N VAL A 151 7.10 -10.75 -13.31
CA VAL A 151 5.86 -11.08 -12.59
C VAL A 151 4.70 -10.23 -13.10
N VAL A 152 4.89 -8.91 -13.21
CA VAL A 152 3.84 -8.00 -13.74
C VAL A 152 3.45 -8.36 -15.15
N ALA A 153 4.42 -8.63 -16.04
CA ALA A 153 4.16 -9.07 -17.42
C ALA A 153 3.35 -10.37 -17.47
N ALA A 154 3.67 -11.35 -16.61
CA ALA A 154 2.92 -12.60 -16.51
C ALA A 154 1.47 -12.38 -16.07
N VAL A 155 1.25 -11.50 -15.08
CA VAL A 155 -0.11 -11.13 -14.63
C VAL A 155 -0.85 -10.39 -15.75
N ARG A 156 -0.23 -9.38 -16.36
CA ARG A 156 -0.85 -8.61 -17.46
C ARG A 156 -1.24 -9.52 -18.63
N GLY A 157 -0.37 -10.47 -19.00
CA GLY A 157 -0.62 -11.43 -20.07
C GLY A 157 -1.75 -12.44 -19.77
N GLY A 158 -2.04 -12.69 -18.50
CA GLY A 158 -3.14 -13.57 -18.06
C GLY A 158 -4.50 -12.88 -17.90
N LEU A 159 -4.54 -11.54 -17.86
CA LEU A 159 -5.77 -10.77 -17.65
C LEU A 159 -6.32 -10.17 -18.94
N LYS A 160 -7.64 -9.98 -19.00
CA LYS A 160 -8.28 -9.15 -20.01
C LYS A 160 -7.77 -7.71 -19.93
N PRO A 161 -7.70 -6.98 -21.06
CA PRO A 161 -7.17 -5.62 -21.10
C PRO A 161 -7.92 -4.60 -20.23
N ASP A 162 -9.20 -4.83 -19.97
CA ASP A 162 -10.09 -3.98 -19.20
C ASP A 162 -9.95 -4.16 -17.67
N ILE A 163 -9.19 -5.15 -17.20
CA ILE A 163 -8.91 -5.36 -15.78
C ILE A 163 -7.58 -4.68 -15.42
N PRO A 164 -7.57 -3.57 -14.66
CA PRO A 164 -6.34 -2.87 -14.29
C PRO A 164 -5.43 -3.70 -13.38
N VAL A 165 -4.10 -3.51 -13.55
CA VAL A 165 -3.05 -4.17 -12.76
C VAL A 165 -2.28 -3.14 -11.95
N PHE A 166 -2.23 -3.32 -10.63
CA PHE A 166 -1.45 -2.49 -9.71
C PHE A 166 -0.31 -3.30 -9.11
N ALA A 167 0.94 -2.87 -9.32
CA ALA A 167 2.10 -3.52 -8.73
C ALA A 167 2.34 -3.01 -7.30
N LYS A 168 2.32 -3.92 -6.30
CA LYS A 168 2.61 -3.58 -4.90
C LYS A 168 4.08 -3.69 -4.60
N LEU A 169 4.71 -2.52 -4.36
CA LEU A 169 6.15 -2.37 -4.16
C LEU A 169 6.53 -2.36 -2.67
N SER A 170 7.74 -2.83 -2.38
CA SER A 170 8.37 -2.71 -1.07
C SER A 170 9.33 -1.52 -1.03
N ALA A 171 9.44 -0.89 0.15
CA ALA A 171 10.46 0.11 0.40
C ALA A 171 11.79 -0.49 0.91
N ASP A 172 11.87 -1.82 1.06
CA ASP A 172 13.11 -2.54 1.40
C ASP A 172 14.05 -2.68 0.17
N VAL A 173 14.15 -1.60 -0.60
CA VAL A 173 15.01 -1.50 -1.80
C VAL A 173 15.78 -0.18 -1.78
N THR A 174 16.93 -0.18 -2.41
CA THR A 174 17.76 1.04 -2.51
C THR A 174 17.12 2.07 -3.44
N ASP A 175 16.52 1.62 -4.54
CA ASP A 175 15.90 2.47 -5.57
C ASP A 175 14.51 1.95 -5.92
N ILE A 176 13.49 2.54 -5.31
CA ILE A 176 12.09 2.18 -5.56
C ILE A 176 11.62 2.64 -6.95
N VAL A 177 12.24 3.70 -7.49
CA VAL A 177 11.88 4.23 -8.81
C VAL A 177 12.31 3.26 -9.92
N ALA A 178 13.46 2.58 -9.76
CA ALA A 178 13.89 1.55 -10.70
C ALA A 178 12.92 0.37 -10.75
N VAL A 179 12.43 -0.10 -9.59
CA VAL A 179 11.42 -1.16 -9.51
C VAL A 179 10.08 -0.69 -10.10
N ALA A 180 9.65 0.52 -9.76
CA ALA A 180 8.44 1.13 -10.32
C ALA A 180 8.50 1.19 -11.84
N ARG A 181 9.63 1.63 -12.40
CA ARG A 181 9.85 1.71 -13.85
C ARG A 181 9.71 0.36 -14.53
N ALA A 182 10.33 -0.68 -13.97
CA ALA A 182 10.23 -2.04 -14.50
C ALA A 182 8.78 -2.53 -14.51
N CYS A 183 8.03 -2.30 -13.43
CA CYS A 183 6.62 -2.69 -13.34
C CYS A 183 5.72 -1.94 -14.34
N VAL A 184 5.89 -0.62 -14.46
CA VAL A 184 5.12 0.20 -15.43
C VAL A 184 5.45 -0.22 -16.87
N THR A 185 6.73 -0.41 -17.19
CA THR A 185 7.16 -0.89 -18.51
C THR A 185 6.61 -2.28 -18.84
N ALA A 186 6.41 -3.12 -17.81
CA ALA A 186 5.85 -4.46 -17.96
C ALA A 186 4.30 -4.49 -18.05
N GLY A 187 3.64 -3.32 -18.02
CA GLY A 187 2.19 -3.20 -18.22
C GLY A 187 1.39 -3.07 -16.93
N ALA A 188 1.99 -2.62 -15.83
CA ALA A 188 1.20 -2.16 -14.67
C ALA A 188 0.49 -0.85 -15.03
N ASP A 189 -0.83 -0.78 -14.78
CA ASP A 189 -1.66 0.42 -14.96
C ASP A 189 -1.48 1.42 -13.82
N GLY A 190 -0.90 0.98 -12.69
CA GLY A 190 -0.59 1.80 -11.55
C GLY A 190 0.23 1.04 -10.50
N LEU A 191 0.50 1.71 -9.39
CA LEU A 191 1.39 1.22 -8.34
C LEU A 191 0.70 1.28 -6.97
N SER A 192 1.04 0.34 -6.08
CA SER A 192 0.63 0.35 -4.68
C SER A 192 1.87 0.51 -3.80
N LEU A 193 1.97 1.57 -3.05
CA LEU A 193 3.13 1.99 -2.27
C LEU A 193 2.71 2.29 -0.83
N ILE A 194 3.30 1.66 0.16
CA ILE A 194 4.32 0.64 0.20
C ILE A 194 3.82 -0.63 0.89
N ASN A 195 4.50 -1.75 0.69
CA ASN A 195 4.33 -2.92 1.55
C ASN A 195 5.01 -2.66 2.92
N VAL A 196 4.90 -3.60 3.85
CA VAL A 196 5.58 -3.59 5.15
C VAL A 196 7.10 -3.52 4.98
N LEU A 197 7.81 -3.00 6.00
CA LEU A 197 9.28 -3.01 6.07
C LEU A 197 9.75 -4.23 6.87
N LEU A 198 10.86 -4.81 6.49
CA LEU A 198 11.46 -5.90 7.26
C LEU A 198 11.90 -5.39 8.63
N GLY A 199 11.47 -6.08 9.68
CA GLY A 199 11.79 -5.73 11.05
C GLY A 199 11.90 -6.94 11.97
N MET A 200 12.35 -6.69 13.20
CA MET A 200 12.50 -7.69 14.26
C MET A 200 12.25 -7.04 15.61
N ALA A 201 11.70 -7.79 16.55
CA ALA A 201 11.69 -7.45 17.97
C ALA A 201 12.18 -8.64 18.78
N ILE A 202 12.88 -8.34 19.88
CA ILE A 202 13.33 -9.34 20.88
C ILE A 202 12.60 -9.00 22.17
N ASP A 203 12.03 -10.00 22.82
CA ASP A 203 11.50 -9.88 24.18
C ASP A 203 12.65 -9.91 25.20
N PRO A 204 12.94 -8.81 25.90
CA PRO A 204 14.05 -8.76 26.86
C PRO A 204 13.87 -9.70 28.05
N GLY A 205 12.62 -10.08 28.37
CA GLY A 205 12.33 -10.98 29.50
C GLY A 205 12.68 -12.42 29.20
N THR A 206 12.54 -12.84 27.94
CA THR A 206 12.82 -14.21 27.50
C THR A 206 14.09 -14.34 26.66
N ALA A 207 14.64 -13.23 26.18
CA ALA A 207 15.73 -13.15 25.20
C ALA A 207 15.43 -13.88 23.88
N LEU A 208 14.15 -14.03 23.52
CA LEU A 208 13.69 -14.68 22.31
C LEU A 208 13.12 -13.67 21.31
N PRO A 209 13.11 -13.98 20.00
CA PRO A 209 12.35 -13.21 19.02
C PRO A 209 10.86 -13.16 19.38
N ALA A 210 10.24 -12.00 19.23
CA ALA A 210 8.81 -11.82 19.50
C ALA A 210 7.90 -12.57 18.50
N LEU A 211 8.43 -12.93 17.34
CA LEU A 211 7.74 -13.73 16.32
C LEU A 211 8.39 -15.09 16.16
N ALA A 212 7.60 -16.14 15.92
CA ALA A 212 8.09 -17.49 15.67
C ALA A 212 9.01 -17.55 14.43
N GLY A 213 8.79 -16.69 13.42
CA GLY A 213 9.61 -16.59 12.20
C GLY A 213 10.82 -15.69 12.32
N THR A 214 11.22 -15.26 13.52
CA THR A 214 12.35 -14.35 13.81
C THR A 214 12.14 -12.94 13.26
N TYR A 215 11.98 -12.79 11.94
CA TYR A 215 11.70 -11.54 11.24
C TYR A 215 10.23 -11.42 10.85
N GLY A 216 9.75 -10.19 10.73
CA GLY A 216 8.40 -9.90 10.27
C GLY A 216 8.32 -8.57 9.55
N GLY A 217 7.18 -8.30 8.96
CA GLY A 217 6.89 -7.01 8.35
C GLY A 217 6.43 -6.00 9.40
N LEU A 218 7.16 -4.89 9.53
CA LEU A 218 6.76 -3.73 10.32
C LEU A 218 5.74 -2.91 9.54
N SER A 219 4.64 -2.56 10.18
CA SER A 219 3.56 -1.74 9.64
C SER A 219 3.05 -0.74 10.69
N GLY A 220 2.10 0.12 10.30
CA GLY A 220 1.54 1.14 11.19
C GLY A 220 2.29 2.48 11.13
N PRO A 221 2.05 3.40 12.09
CA PRO A 221 2.53 4.79 12.02
C PRO A 221 4.05 4.94 11.84
N ALA A 222 4.83 3.99 12.37
CA ALA A 222 6.28 4.00 12.27
C ALA A 222 6.80 4.06 10.82
N ILE A 223 6.07 3.50 9.85
CA ILE A 223 6.51 3.46 8.45
C ILE A 223 5.97 4.60 7.59
N ARG A 224 5.08 5.47 8.13
CA ARG A 224 4.46 6.55 7.32
C ARG A 224 5.48 7.49 6.68
N PRO A 225 6.52 7.99 7.35
CA PRO A 225 7.52 8.86 6.71
C PRO A 225 8.24 8.18 5.54
N VAL A 226 8.42 6.85 5.62
CA VAL A 226 9.00 6.07 4.52
C VAL A 226 8.01 5.94 3.36
N ALA A 227 6.73 5.72 3.64
CA ALA A 227 5.67 5.67 2.62
C ALA A 227 5.56 7.01 1.88
N VAL A 228 5.51 8.13 2.61
CA VAL A 228 5.47 9.49 2.05
C VAL A 228 6.66 9.72 1.11
N ARG A 229 7.89 9.41 1.53
CA ARG A 229 9.09 9.51 0.70
C ARG A 229 8.98 8.67 -0.57
N CYS A 230 8.57 7.41 -0.47
CA CYS A 230 8.46 6.51 -1.62
C CYS A 230 7.40 7.00 -2.61
N ILE A 231 6.24 7.44 -2.13
CA ILE A 231 5.17 8.02 -2.94
C ILE A 231 5.67 9.27 -3.66
N TRP A 232 6.36 10.16 -2.95
CA TRP A 232 6.96 11.36 -3.51
C TRP A 232 7.90 11.03 -4.67
N GLN A 233 8.90 10.18 -4.43
CA GLN A 233 9.90 9.82 -5.44
C GLN A 233 9.27 9.19 -6.69
N VAL A 234 8.26 8.32 -6.49
CA VAL A 234 7.58 7.67 -7.61
C VAL A 234 6.69 8.65 -8.36
N ARG A 235 5.96 9.55 -7.66
CA ARG A 235 5.15 10.60 -8.30
C ARG A 235 6.00 11.55 -9.12
N GLU A 236 7.17 11.94 -8.61
CA GLU A 236 8.11 12.80 -9.35
C GLU A 236 8.60 12.12 -10.64
N ALA A 237 8.89 10.81 -10.59
CA ALA A 237 9.37 10.05 -11.75
C ALA A 237 8.25 9.67 -12.73
N PHE A 238 7.01 9.54 -12.27
CA PHE A 238 5.84 9.11 -13.03
C PHE A 238 4.61 9.97 -12.68
N PRO A 239 4.53 11.20 -13.22
CA PRO A 239 3.47 12.15 -12.85
C PRO A 239 2.05 11.66 -13.10
N ASP A 240 1.84 10.83 -14.10
CA ASP A 240 0.52 10.37 -14.56
C ASP A 240 0.14 8.96 -14.06
N VAL A 241 1.08 8.22 -13.47
CA VAL A 241 0.82 6.85 -12.99
C VAL A 241 -0.01 6.91 -11.72
N PRO A 242 -1.17 6.22 -11.67
CA PRO A 242 -2.00 6.16 -10.47
C PRO A 242 -1.27 5.44 -9.31
N ILE A 243 -1.39 5.99 -8.09
CA ILE A 243 -0.74 5.44 -6.90
C ILE A 243 -1.79 5.16 -5.82
N ILE A 244 -1.83 3.91 -5.34
CA ILE A 244 -2.47 3.55 -4.08
C ILE A 244 -1.46 3.81 -2.97
N GLY A 245 -1.65 4.85 -2.16
CA GLY A 245 -0.76 5.18 -1.05
C GLY A 245 -1.15 4.38 0.20
N THR A 246 -0.24 3.57 0.71
CA THR A 246 -0.42 2.80 1.95
C THR A 246 0.80 2.91 2.85
N GLY A 247 0.58 2.84 4.17
CA GLY A 247 1.65 2.86 5.17
C GLY A 247 1.39 3.89 6.25
N GLY A 248 0.94 3.43 7.41
CA GLY A 248 0.80 4.23 8.62
C GLY A 248 -0.36 5.21 8.66
N VAL A 249 -1.36 5.06 7.81
CA VAL A 249 -2.58 5.88 7.81
C VAL A 249 -3.47 5.49 8.99
N ARG A 250 -3.74 6.44 9.90
CA ARG A 250 -4.61 6.31 11.06
C ARG A 250 -5.75 7.33 11.07
N SER A 251 -5.57 8.47 10.39
CA SER A 251 -6.50 9.60 10.40
C SER A 251 -6.68 10.19 9.02
N GLY A 252 -7.67 11.08 8.87
CA GLY A 252 -7.86 11.87 7.66
C GLY A 252 -6.66 12.74 7.32
N ARG A 253 -5.98 13.27 8.34
CA ARG A 253 -4.75 14.05 8.16
C ARG A 253 -3.60 13.22 7.59
N ASP A 254 -3.43 11.97 8.04
CA ASP A 254 -2.44 11.05 7.49
C ASP A 254 -2.77 10.70 6.03
N ALA A 255 -4.06 10.50 5.73
CA ALA A 255 -4.54 10.27 4.37
C ALA A 255 -4.23 11.47 3.46
N LEU A 256 -4.53 12.69 3.91
CA LEU A 256 -4.20 13.91 3.19
C LEU A 256 -2.69 14.05 2.94
N GLU A 257 -1.83 13.73 3.93
CA GLU A 257 -0.36 13.76 3.77
C GLU A 257 0.11 12.88 2.61
N LEU A 258 -0.40 11.65 2.51
CA LEU A 258 -0.05 10.75 1.41
C LEU A 258 -0.58 11.27 0.05
N MET A 259 -1.80 11.87 0.03
CA MET A 259 -2.36 12.47 -1.19
C MET A 259 -1.53 13.67 -1.64
N LEU A 260 -1.15 14.55 -0.73
CA LEU A 260 -0.27 15.69 -1.02
C LEU A 260 1.09 15.25 -1.59
N ALA A 261 1.62 14.12 -1.10
CA ALA A 261 2.84 13.51 -1.64
C ALA A 261 2.65 12.85 -3.03
N GLY A 262 1.41 12.62 -3.47
CA GLY A 262 1.12 12.12 -4.82
C GLY A 262 0.27 10.85 -4.89
N ALA A 263 -0.22 10.31 -3.78
CA ALA A 263 -1.15 9.18 -3.82
C ALA A 263 -2.49 9.60 -4.42
N SER A 264 -3.00 8.81 -5.36
CA SER A 264 -4.31 9.02 -5.99
C SER A 264 -5.46 8.57 -5.09
N VAL A 265 -5.22 7.52 -4.33
CA VAL A 265 -6.13 6.93 -3.32
C VAL A 265 -5.32 6.36 -2.17
N ILE A 266 -5.97 6.10 -1.03
CA ILE A 266 -5.33 5.77 0.25
C ILE A 266 -5.81 4.39 0.73
N GLY A 267 -4.86 3.51 1.10
CA GLY A 267 -5.13 2.23 1.73
C GLY A 267 -4.94 2.29 3.26
N VAL A 268 -6.00 2.05 4.01
CA VAL A 268 -5.97 1.88 5.47
C VAL A 268 -5.69 0.41 5.77
N GLY A 269 -4.58 0.14 6.45
CA GLY A 269 -4.12 -1.22 6.76
C GLY A 269 -4.16 -1.52 8.26
N THR A 270 -3.02 -1.42 8.94
CA THR A 270 -2.81 -1.80 10.34
C THR A 270 -3.84 -1.19 11.29
N GLU A 271 -4.32 0.01 11.01
CA GLU A 271 -5.36 0.67 11.82
C GLU A 271 -6.66 -0.16 11.90
N LEU A 272 -7.00 -0.95 10.86
CA LEU A 272 -8.15 -1.86 10.88
C LEU A 272 -8.03 -2.98 11.93
N VAL A 273 -6.83 -3.27 12.41
CA VAL A 273 -6.63 -4.23 13.51
C VAL A 273 -7.01 -3.63 14.85
N HIS A 274 -6.83 -2.32 15.02
CA HIS A 274 -7.17 -1.57 16.24
C HIS A 274 -8.62 -1.06 16.21
N ASP A 275 -9.04 -0.54 15.05
CA ASP A 275 -10.36 0.02 14.81
C ASP A 275 -10.92 -0.54 13.49
N PRO A 276 -11.78 -1.58 13.54
CA PRO A 276 -12.37 -2.15 12.32
C PRO A 276 -13.23 -1.18 11.51
N SER A 277 -13.64 -0.04 12.09
CA SER A 277 -14.37 1.03 11.40
C SER A 277 -13.47 2.10 10.79
N ALA A 278 -12.14 1.96 10.88
CA ALA A 278 -11.17 2.98 10.53
C ALA A 278 -11.33 3.56 9.12
N CYS A 279 -11.72 2.76 8.12
CA CYS A 279 -11.94 3.30 6.77
C CYS A 279 -13.05 4.35 6.76
N SER A 280 -14.16 4.12 7.44
CA SER A 280 -15.27 5.08 7.53
C SER A 280 -14.89 6.33 8.33
N ARG A 281 -14.13 6.14 9.41
CA ARG A 281 -13.63 7.26 10.23
C ARG A 281 -12.62 8.11 9.46
N VAL A 282 -11.62 7.50 8.84
CA VAL A 282 -10.60 8.19 8.03
C VAL A 282 -11.23 8.94 6.87
N LEU A 283 -12.26 8.38 6.23
CA LEU A 283 -12.99 9.05 5.14
C LEU A 283 -13.64 10.35 5.64
N ARG A 284 -14.36 10.30 6.75
CA ARG A 284 -15.01 11.48 7.35
C ARG A 284 -13.97 12.52 7.78
N GLU A 285 -12.91 12.10 8.45
CA GLU A 285 -11.82 12.98 8.87
C GLU A 285 -11.11 13.62 7.68
N LEU A 286 -10.92 12.88 6.56
CA LEU A 286 -10.34 13.43 5.34
C LEU A 286 -11.23 14.52 4.72
N GLU A 287 -12.55 14.32 4.74
CA GLU A 287 -13.50 15.36 4.29
C GLU A 287 -13.39 16.64 5.14
N GLU A 288 -13.23 16.49 6.45
CA GLU A 288 -12.99 17.62 7.38
C GLU A 288 -11.65 18.33 7.07
N GLU A 289 -10.56 17.59 6.83
CA GLU A 289 -9.24 18.15 6.48
C GLU A 289 -9.29 18.88 5.13
N LEU A 290 -9.98 18.33 4.11
CA LEU A 290 -10.18 18.99 2.81
C LEU A 290 -10.94 20.32 2.97
N ALA A 291 -11.95 20.35 3.82
CA ALA A 291 -12.69 21.58 4.10
C ALA A 291 -11.81 22.64 4.80
N VAL A 292 -10.92 22.23 5.71
CA VAL A 292 -9.98 23.14 6.40
C VAL A 292 -9.03 23.82 5.43
N ILE A 293 -8.54 23.09 4.42
CA ILE A 293 -7.62 23.65 3.41
C ILE A 293 -8.35 24.28 2.21
N GLY A 294 -9.67 24.25 2.20
CA GLY A 294 -10.49 24.86 1.14
C GLY A 294 -10.44 24.11 -0.19
N ALA A 295 -10.24 22.80 -0.17
CA ALA A 295 -10.24 21.98 -1.37
C ALA A 295 -11.68 21.56 -1.73
N ASP A 296 -12.09 21.83 -2.96
CA ASP A 296 -13.42 21.46 -3.46
C ASP A 296 -13.53 19.98 -3.82
N ARG A 297 -12.42 19.33 -4.19
CA ARG A 297 -12.38 17.93 -4.58
C ARG A 297 -11.15 17.23 -3.99
N ALA A 298 -11.31 15.97 -3.58
CA ALA A 298 -10.20 15.13 -3.12
C ALA A 298 -9.09 14.99 -4.20
N ALA A 299 -9.47 14.97 -5.47
CA ALA A 299 -8.51 14.88 -6.58
C ALA A 299 -7.58 16.10 -6.69
N ASP A 300 -8.02 17.27 -6.23
CA ASP A 300 -7.28 18.53 -6.40
C ASP A 300 -6.01 18.59 -5.51
N VAL A 301 -5.96 17.81 -4.43
CA VAL A 301 -4.82 17.81 -3.51
C VAL A 301 -3.71 16.84 -3.92
N ILE A 302 -3.94 15.97 -4.90
CA ILE A 302 -2.99 14.94 -5.32
C ILE A 302 -1.71 15.60 -5.83
N GLY A 303 -0.59 15.36 -5.12
CA GLY A 303 0.73 15.86 -5.50
C GLY A 303 0.92 17.38 -5.33
N GLN A 304 0.00 18.09 -4.68
CA GLN A 304 0.17 19.55 -4.47
C GLN A 304 1.45 19.93 -3.75
N ALA A 305 1.99 19.05 -2.90
CA ALA A 305 3.24 19.33 -2.21
C ALA A 305 4.44 19.45 -3.16
N HIS A 306 4.41 18.81 -4.35
CA HIS A 306 5.45 18.98 -5.38
C HIS A 306 5.43 20.40 -5.95
N ALA A 307 4.26 20.93 -6.31
CA ALA A 307 4.11 22.29 -6.82
C ALA A 307 4.52 23.34 -5.76
N ALA A 308 4.09 23.13 -4.51
CA ALA A 308 4.47 24.01 -3.39
C ALA A 308 5.99 23.99 -3.15
N HIS A 309 6.63 22.81 -3.21
CA HIS A 309 8.07 22.69 -3.06
C HIS A 309 8.82 23.40 -4.20
N GLN A 310 8.40 23.23 -5.45
CA GLN A 310 8.98 23.94 -6.59
C GLN A 310 8.85 25.45 -6.47
N ALA A 311 7.68 25.95 -6.04
CA ALA A 311 7.46 27.37 -5.82
C ALA A 311 8.35 27.96 -4.69
N HIS A 312 8.61 27.19 -3.63
CA HIS A 312 9.48 27.59 -2.52
C HIS A 312 10.97 27.33 -2.82
N GLY A 313 11.31 26.34 -3.63
CA GLY A 313 12.69 26.00 -4.03
C GLY A 313 13.36 27.07 -4.89
N ALA A 314 12.61 27.97 -5.50
CA ALA A 314 13.14 29.18 -6.12
C ALA A 314 13.79 30.15 -5.10
N TYR A 315 13.62 29.90 -3.77
CA TYR A 315 14.15 30.73 -2.69
C TYR A 315 15.36 30.14 -1.94
N GLY A 316 15.84 28.93 -2.28
CA GLY A 316 16.94 28.34 -1.52
C GLY A 316 17.56 27.10 -2.16
N ALA A 317 18.46 27.29 -3.09
CA ALA A 317 19.39 26.25 -3.51
C ALA A 317 20.39 25.95 -2.40
N HIS A 318 20.04 25.16 -1.40
CA HIS A 318 21.00 24.52 -0.50
C HIS A 318 20.52 23.12 -0.09
N GLY A 319 21.24 22.10 -0.56
CA GLY A 319 21.25 20.76 -0.03
C GLY A 319 20.50 19.72 -0.86
N ALA A 320 20.97 19.49 -2.08
CA ALA A 320 20.72 18.21 -2.74
C ALA A 320 21.33 17.09 -1.88
N TYR A 321 20.50 16.26 -1.25
CA TYR A 321 20.90 14.91 -0.93
C TYR A 321 21.00 14.17 -2.27
N GLY A 322 22.20 14.25 -2.86
CA GLY A 322 22.53 13.50 -4.05
C GLY A 322 22.39 12.01 -3.77
N ALA A 323 21.75 11.30 -4.69
CA ALA A 323 21.89 9.87 -4.77
C ALA A 323 23.39 9.52 -4.77
N HIS A 324 23.81 8.74 -3.81
CA HIS A 324 25.14 8.19 -3.53
C HIS A 324 25.96 8.84 -2.41
N GLY A 325 26.08 8.06 -1.36
CA GLY A 325 27.35 7.90 -0.69
C GLY A 325 27.64 8.77 0.51
N ALA A 326 27.94 8.06 1.55
CA ALA A 326 28.84 8.40 2.65
C ALA A 326 28.31 9.41 3.70
N TYR A 327 28.03 8.85 4.83
CA TYR A 327 28.14 9.54 6.11
C TYR A 327 29.52 10.18 6.24
N GLY A 328 29.57 11.50 6.10
CA GLY A 328 30.72 12.33 6.47
C GLY A 328 30.30 13.27 7.57
N ALA A 329 30.89 13.07 8.74
CA ALA A 329 30.69 13.90 9.92
C ALA A 329 31.24 15.33 9.70
N HIS A 330 30.60 16.27 10.40
CA HIS A 330 31.03 17.60 10.87
C HIS A 330 30.33 18.81 10.26
N GLY A 331 29.63 19.53 11.14
CA GLY A 331 29.73 20.97 11.15
C GLY A 331 28.42 21.77 11.18
N ALA A 332 28.16 22.34 12.35
CA ALA A 332 27.49 23.62 12.60
C ALA A 332 25.95 23.65 12.65
N TYR A 333 25.44 23.54 13.85
CA TYR A 333 24.15 24.08 14.26
C TYR A 333 24.06 25.59 14.08
N GLY A 334 23.32 26.03 13.09
CA GLY A 334 22.85 27.41 12.94
C GLY A 334 21.52 27.59 13.67
N ARG A 335 21.39 28.62 14.46
CA ARG A 335 20.29 28.94 15.37
C ARG A 335 18.96 29.04 14.66
N LEU A 336 17.99 28.18 15.07
CA LEU A 336 16.60 28.35 14.79
C LEU A 336 15.97 29.33 15.77
N THR A 337 15.51 30.47 15.26
CA THR A 337 14.65 31.41 15.98
C THR A 337 13.24 30.84 16.10
N ARG A 338 12.70 30.98 17.28
CA ARG A 338 11.47 30.53 17.89
C ARG A 338 10.23 30.60 17.00
N GLY A 339 9.55 29.48 16.93
CA GLY A 339 8.13 29.32 16.63
C GLY A 339 7.66 28.01 17.20
N ALA A 340 7.31 28.02 18.49
CA ALA A 340 6.86 26.82 19.20
C ALA A 340 5.41 26.47 18.78
N THR A 341 5.21 25.32 18.17
CA THR A 341 3.93 24.61 18.26
C THR A 341 4.15 23.29 18.96
N ARG A 342 3.42 23.12 20.05
CA ARG A 342 3.47 21.97 20.96
C ARG A 342 2.96 20.72 20.26
N TRP A 343 3.71 19.64 20.38
CA TRP A 343 3.24 18.28 20.20
C TRP A 343 2.58 17.81 21.51
N GLY A 344 1.29 17.50 21.48
CA GLY A 344 0.54 16.76 22.48
C GLY A 344 0.08 15.43 21.86
#